data_839e0673bb9b913136769f26a40d6e51
#
_entry.id   839e0673bb9b913136769f26a40d6e51
#
_cell.length_a   1.000
_cell.length_b   1.000
_cell.length_c   1.000
_cell.angle_alpha   90.00
_cell.angle_beta   90.00
_cell.angle_gamma   90.00
#
_symmetry.space_group_name_H-M   'P 1'
#
loop_
_entity.id
_entity.type
_entity.pdbx_description
1 polymer ?
#
loop_
_entity_poly.entity_id
_entity_poly.type
_entity_poly.pdbx_seq_one_letter_code
_entity_poly.pdbx_strand_id
1 'polypeptide(L)'
;SGPGVVKTALQRVRGENFEVLCETIKKTAFKVTRVGQLVAQEASRILQIPFGIVDLSLAPTPAIGDSVADILCEIGLEYAGAPGTTAALALLNDQVKKGGVMASSYVGGLSGAFIPVSEDQGMIDAVTAGALTIEKLEAMTCVCSVGLDMLAIPGDTPNTTIAGIIADEMAIGMVNQKTTAVRIIPVIGKD
;
A
#
# COMPACT_ATOMS: atom_id res chain seq x y z
N SER A 1 2.38 -8.33 9.95
CA SER A 1 2.20 -7.49 8.77
C SER A 1 1.53 -6.17 9.13
N GLY A 2 1.83 -5.13 8.37
CA GLY A 2 1.38 -3.77 8.65
C GLY A 2 -0.13 -3.54 8.44
N PRO A 3 -0.73 -3.98 7.31
CA PRO A 3 -2.13 -3.70 6.99
C PRO A 3 -3.11 -4.19 8.06
N GLY A 4 -2.99 -5.43 8.50
CA GLY A 4 -3.89 -6.01 9.51
C GLY A 4 -3.86 -5.28 10.85
N VAL A 5 -2.70 -4.75 11.24
CA VAL A 5 -2.57 -3.96 12.50
C VAL A 5 -3.28 -2.62 12.36
N VAL A 6 -3.12 -1.93 11.24
CA VAL A 6 -3.79 -0.65 10.97
C VAL A 6 -5.30 -0.84 10.87
N LYS A 7 -5.76 -1.87 10.11
CA LYS A 7 -7.18 -2.25 10.04
C LYS A 7 -7.78 -2.43 11.43
N THR A 8 -7.15 -3.28 12.26
CA THR A 8 -7.64 -3.56 13.62
C THR A 8 -7.70 -2.30 14.49
N ALA A 9 -6.75 -1.38 14.33
CA ALA A 9 -6.77 -0.12 15.06
C ALA A 9 -7.93 0.77 14.61
N LEU A 10 -8.21 0.85 13.31
CA LEU A 10 -9.32 1.64 12.74
C LEU A 10 -10.69 1.08 13.14
N GLN A 11 -10.85 -0.24 13.22
CA GLN A 11 -12.08 -0.88 13.68
C GLN A 11 -12.53 -0.41 15.06
N ARG A 12 -11.58 -0.08 15.94
CA ARG A 12 -11.86 0.40 17.30
C ARG A 12 -12.40 1.83 17.35
N VAL A 13 -12.19 2.58 16.27
CA VAL A 13 -12.63 3.99 16.14
C VAL A 13 -13.59 4.18 14.97
N ARG A 14 -14.26 3.10 14.57
CA ARG A 14 -15.26 3.14 13.50
C ARG A 14 -16.39 4.10 13.84
N GLY A 15 -16.72 4.98 12.91
CA GLY A 15 -17.77 6.00 13.11
C GLY A 15 -17.28 7.30 13.76
N GLU A 16 -16.01 7.36 14.17
CA GLU A 16 -15.40 8.60 14.64
C GLU A 16 -15.10 9.57 13.49
N ASN A 17 -14.80 10.81 13.84
CA ASN A 17 -14.48 11.82 12.85
C ASN A 17 -13.12 11.60 12.18
N PHE A 18 -12.87 12.32 11.09
CA PHE A 18 -11.69 12.19 10.26
C PHE A 18 -10.36 12.43 10.99
N GLU A 19 -10.34 13.36 11.96
CA GLU A 19 -9.15 13.64 12.77
C GLU A 19 -8.76 12.43 13.62
N VAL A 20 -9.73 11.76 14.22
CA VAL A 20 -9.50 10.54 15.03
C VAL A 20 -8.96 9.42 14.16
N LEU A 21 -9.46 9.25 12.93
CA LEU A 21 -8.94 8.25 11.98
C LEU A 21 -7.47 8.55 11.65
N CYS A 22 -7.14 9.79 11.29
CA CYS A 22 -5.77 10.23 10.99
C CYS A 22 -4.81 9.97 12.16
N GLU A 23 -5.19 10.39 13.36
CA GLU A 23 -4.39 10.19 14.55
C GLU A 23 -4.21 8.71 14.89
N THR A 24 -5.23 7.88 14.66
CA THR A 24 -5.16 6.44 14.88
C THR A 24 -4.16 5.76 13.95
N ILE A 25 -4.19 6.09 12.65
CA ILE A 25 -3.22 5.58 11.67
C ILE A 25 -1.81 6.00 12.07
N LYS A 26 -1.60 7.29 12.32
CA LYS A 26 -0.30 7.85 12.68
C LYS A 26 0.28 7.21 13.95
N LYS A 27 -0.52 7.10 15.01
CA LYS A 27 -0.11 6.46 16.27
C LYS A 27 0.17 4.97 16.11
N THR A 28 -0.57 4.29 15.24
CA THR A 28 -0.34 2.87 14.95
C THR A 28 0.98 2.67 14.21
N ALA A 29 1.23 3.46 13.17
CA ALA A 29 2.50 3.46 12.43
C ALA A 29 3.68 3.77 13.36
N PHE A 30 3.55 4.79 14.23
CA PHE A 30 4.56 5.09 15.24
C PHE A 30 4.89 3.89 16.13
N LYS A 31 3.86 3.23 16.68
CA LYS A 31 4.06 2.09 17.59
C LYS A 31 4.74 0.92 16.89
N VAL A 32 4.28 0.56 15.70
CA VAL A 32 4.84 -0.56 14.93
C VAL A 32 6.30 -0.28 14.57
N THR A 33 6.60 0.92 14.09
CA THR A 33 7.97 1.33 13.75
C THR A 33 8.88 1.31 14.97
N ARG A 34 8.40 1.82 16.11
CA ARG A 34 9.18 1.85 17.34
C ARG A 34 9.49 0.45 17.86
N VAL A 35 8.52 -0.45 17.83
CA VAL A 35 8.74 -1.87 18.20
C VAL A 35 9.71 -2.53 17.23
N GLY A 36 9.55 -2.32 15.93
CA GLY A 36 10.47 -2.84 14.91
C GLY A 36 11.92 -2.40 15.15
N GLN A 37 12.14 -1.12 15.45
CA GLN A 37 13.46 -0.60 15.77
C GLN A 37 14.05 -1.27 17.03
N LEU A 38 13.28 -1.38 18.11
CA LEU A 38 13.76 -2.00 19.36
C LEU A 38 14.15 -3.46 19.15
N VAL A 39 13.34 -4.23 18.45
CA VAL A 39 13.62 -5.63 18.13
C VAL A 39 14.86 -5.74 17.24
N ALA A 40 14.97 -4.90 16.21
CA ALA A 40 16.13 -4.91 15.31
C ALA A 40 17.42 -4.53 16.00
N GLN A 41 17.40 -3.58 16.92
CA GLN A 41 18.57 -3.21 17.73
C GLN A 41 19.02 -4.37 18.63
N GLU A 42 18.10 -5.07 19.28
CA GLU A 42 18.42 -6.22 20.11
C GLU A 42 18.93 -7.40 19.27
N ALA A 43 18.32 -7.67 18.11
CA ALA A 43 18.83 -8.67 17.18
C ALA A 43 20.25 -8.33 16.69
N SER A 44 20.51 -7.07 16.36
CA SER A 44 21.83 -6.58 15.98
C SER A 44 22.87 -6.83 17.08
N ARG A 45 22.50 -6.57 18.33
CA ARG A 45 23.36 -6.83 19.49
C ARG A 45 23.69 -8.32 19.67
N ILE A 46 22.69 -9.19 19.51
CA ILE A 46 22.85 -10.65 19.68
C ILE A 46 23.69 -11.23 18.54
N LEU A 47 23.36 -10.84 17.30
CA LEU A 47 23.96 -11.40 16.10
C LEU A 47 25.27 -10.74 15.69
N GLN A 48 25.64 -9.63 16.32
CA GLN A 48 26.80 -8.80 15.96
C GLN A 48 26.79 -8.36 14.49
N ILE A 49 25.59 -8.11 13.95
CA ILE A 49 25.34 -7.61 12.59
C ILE A 49 24.76 -6.20 12.70
N PRO A 50 25.27 -5.21 11.95
CA PRO A 50 24.76 -3.85 12.01
C PRO A 50 23.27 -3.79 11.64
N PHE A 51 22.49 -3.03 12.41
CA PHE A 51 21.12 -2.67 12.07
C PHE A 51 21.11 -1.56 11.00
N GLY A 52 20.26 -1.71 9.98
CA GLY A 52 20.07 -0.72 8.93
C GLY A 52 18.87 0.19 9.21
N ILE A 53 17.79 -0.03 8.47
CA ILE A 53 16.56 0.78 8.54
C ILE A 53 15.34 -0.07 8.86
N VAL A 54 14.28 0.58 9.36
CA VAL A 54 12.92 0.02 9.44
C VAL A 54 12.15 0.48 8.21
N ASP A 55 11.63 -0.46 7.44
CA ASP A 55 10.73 -0.16 6.32
C ASP A 55 9.33 0.18 6.84
N LEU A 56 8.76 1.28 6.34
CA LEU A 56 7.44 1.76 6.71
C LEU A 56 6.32 1.23 5.80
N SER A 57 6.62 0.31 4.91
CA SER A 57 5.65 -0.20 3.95
C SER A 57 4.51 -0.95 4.64
N LEU A 58 3.29 -0.62 4.23
CA LEU A 58 2.12 -1.44 4.47
C LEU A 58 1.97 -2.43 3.30
N ALA A 59 2.79 -3.46 3.31
CA ALA A 59 2.75 -4.52 2.30
C ALA A 59 1.72 -5.57 2.72
N PRO A 60 0.66 -5.80 1.93
CA PRO A 60 -0.33 -6.83 2.22
C PRO A 60 0.25 -8.23 1.99
N THR A 61 -0.48 -9.23 2.47
CA THR A 61 -0.29 -10.64 2.13
C THR A 61 -1.63 -11.23 1.72
N PRO A 62 -1.66 -12.41 1.05
CA PRO A 62 -2.92 -13.08 0.71
C PRO A 62 -3.71 -13.57 1.94
N ALA A 63 -3.19 -13.41 3.15
CA ALA A 63 -3.87 -13.82 4.37
C ALA A 63 -5.10 -12.95 4.63
N ILE A 64 -6.20 -13.59 5.01
CA ILE A 64 -7.44 -12.90 5.35
C ILE A 64 -7.19 -11.88 6.47
N GLY A 65 -7.60 -10.65 6.23
CA GLY A 65 -7.46 -9.55 7.19
C GLY A 65 -6.15 -8.78 7.10
N ASP A 66 -5.27 -9.11 6.16
CA ASP A 66 -4.02 -8.41 5.91
C ASP A 66 -4.02 -7.69 4.55
N SER A 67 -5.02 -6.86 4.34
CA SER A 67 -5.31 -6.18 3.08
C SER A 67 -5.27 -4.66 3.24
N VAL A 68 -4.68 -3.97 2.27
CA VAL A 68 -4.77 -2.50 2.15
C VAL A 68 -6.18 -2.09 1.75
N ALA A 69 -6.87 -2.88 0.90
CA ALA A 69 -8.25 -2.61 0.55
C ALA A 69 -9.17 -2.59 1.79
N ASP A 70 -8.93 -3.48 2.74
CA ASP A 70 -9.66 -3.50 4.01
C ASP A 70 -9.45 -2.20 4.82
N ILE A 71 -8.23 -1.66 4.84
CA ILE A 71 -7.96 -0.36 5.49
C ILE A 71 -8.77 0.74 4.83
N LEU A 72 -8.82 0.77 3.50
CA LEU A 72 -9.59 1.76 2.75
C LEU A 72 -11.09 1.69 3.10
N CYS A 73 -11.63 0.48 3.25
CA CYS A 73 -13.02 0.28 3.70
C CYS A 73 -13.23 0.78 5.14
N GLU A 74 -12.29 0.55 6.05
CA GLU A 74 -12.38 1.06 7.43
C GLU A 74 -12.26 2.60 7.51
N ILE A 75 -11.61 3.24 6.53
CA ILE A 75 -11.60 4.71 6.40
C ILE A 75 -12.98 5.24 5.98
N GLY A 76 -13.84 4.41 5.39
CA GLY A 76 -15.20 4.75 5.03
C GLY A 76 -15.57 4.53 3.57
N LEU A 77 -14.72 3.87 2.78
CA LEU A 77 -15.06 3.50 1.41
C LEU A 77 -15.99 2.28 1.38
N GLU A 78 -16.90 2.26 0.43
CA GLU A 78 -17.77 1.12 0.19
C GLU A 78 -16.96 -0.12 -0.25
N TYR A 79 -15.99 0.10 -1.13
CA TYR A 79 -15.03 -0.92 -1.62
C TYR A 79 -13.79 -0.23 -2.19
N ALA A 80 -12.70 -0.96 -2.34
CA ALA A 80 -11.53 -0.47 -3.07
C ALA A 80 -11.88 -0.26 -4.55
N GLY A 81 -11.53 0.89 -5.09
CA GLY A 81 -11.96 1.32 -6.43
C GLY A 81 -13.13 2.32 -6.44
N ALA A 82 -13.92 2.41 -5.37
CA ALA A 82 -14.99 3.40 -5.23
C ALA A 82 -14.45 4.85 -5.31
N PRO A 83 -15.30 5.83 -5.67
CA PRO A 83 -14.94 7.24 -5.52
C PRO A 83 -14.39 7.54 -4.11
N GLY A 84 -13.27 8.24 -4.02
CA GLY A 84 -12.57 8.49 -2.76
C GLY A 84 -11.35 7.58 -2.50
N THR A 85 -11.18 6.48 -3.23
CA THR A 85 -10.06 5.54 -3.03
C THR A 85 -8.70 6.22 -3.12
N THR A 86 -8.47 7.04 -4.14
CA THR A 86 -7.20 7.77 -4.31
C THR A 86 -6.95 8.75 -3.15
N ALA A 87 -7.98 9.44 -2.69
CA ALA A 87 -7.87 10.37 -1.55
C ALA A 87 -7.59 9.62 -0.24
N ALA A 88 -8.27 8.51 0.02
CA ALA A 88 -8.05 7.68 1.20
C ALA A 88 -6.64 7.07 1.21
N LEU A 89 -6.14 6.65 0.04
CA LEU A 89 -4.78 6.13 -0.10
C LEU A 89 -3.72 7.23 0.15
N ALA A 90 -3.94 8.44 -0.36
CA ALA A 90 -3.07 9.58 -0.09
C ALA A 90 -3.00 9.91 1.41
N LEU A 91 -4.16 9.91 2.07
CA LEU A 91 -4.26 10.09 3.50
C LEU A 91 -3.49 9.02 4.28
N LEU A 92 -3.74 7.75 3.94
CA LEU A 92 -3.08 6.62 4.57
C LEU A 92 -1.55 6.76 4.49
N ASN A 93 -1.03 7.06 3.31
CA ASN A 93 0.40 7.27 3.08
C ASN A 93 0.97 8.41 3.90
N ASP A 94 0.28 9.56 3.94
CA ASP A 94 0.71 10.73 4.72
C ASP A 94 0.80 10.40 6.21
N GLN A 95 -0.21 9.75 6.77
CA GLN A 95 -0.23 9.40 8.19
C GLN A 95 0.79 8.34 8.57
N VAL A 96 1.01 7.33 7.71
CA VAL A 96 2.03 6.30 7.92
C VAL A 96 3.43 6.92 7.92
N LYS A 97 3.73 7.78 6.95
CA LYS A 97 5.02 8.49 6.89
C LYS A 97 5.25 9.37 8.11
N LYS A 98 4.26 10.15 8.52
CA LYS A 98 4.34 10.99 9.73
C LYS A 98 4.60 10.17 10.98
N GLY A 99 3.87 9.08 11.17
CA GLY A 99 4.06 8.19 12.32
C GLY A 99 5.43 7.54 12.35
N GLY A 100 5.90 7.03 11.21
CA GLY A 100 7.20 6.38 11.10
C GLY A 100 8.37 7.31 11.36
N VAL A 101 8.40 8.48 10.72
CA VAL A 101 9.48 9.47 10.90
C VAL A 101 9.54 9.98 12.34
N MET A 102 8.40 10.12 13.01
CA MET A 102 8.37 10.49 14.43
C MET A 102 8.89 9.39 15.35
N ALA A 103 8.81 8.12 14.93
CA ALA A 103 9.21 6.98 15.74
C ALA A 103 10.71 6.69 15.70
N SER A 104 11.38 6.94 14.58
CA SER A 104 12.78 6.58 14.37
C SER A 104 13.44 7.46 13.31
N SER A 105 14.72 7.71 13.49
CA SER A 105 15.60 8.29 12.45
C SER A 105 16.13 7.25 11.46
N TYR A 106 15.91 5.97 11.72
CA TYR A 106 16.35 4.85 10.89
C TYR A 106 15.18 4.26 10.13
N VAL A 107 14.51 5.08 9.34
CA VAL A 107 13.38 4.69 8.50
C VAL A 107 13.69 4.85 7.03
N GLY A 108 13.09 4.01 6.20
CA GLY A 108 13.31 4.03 4.75
C GLY A 108 12.40 3.04 4.05
N GLY A 109 12.85 2.52 2.92
CA GLY A 109 12.08 1.62 2.09
C GLY A 109 10.98 2.34 1.32
N LEU A 110 9.91 1.63 1.01
CA LEU A 110 8.81 2.12 0.18
C LEU A 110 7.86 3.07 0.91
N SER A 111 7.94 3.15 2.23
CA SER A 111 7.33 4.17 3.10
C SER A 111 5.88 4.53 2.77
N GLY A 112 4.96 3.59 2.94
CA GLY A 112 3.53 3.83 2.77
C GLY A 112 2.77 2.61 2.30
N ALA A 113 1.54 2.79 1.84
CA ALA A 113 0.73 1.71 1.32
C ALA A 113 1.29 1.23 -0.01
N PHE A 114 1.47 -0.05 -0.09
CA PHE A 114 1.91 -0.83 -1.22
C PHE A 114 0.71 -1.62 -1.73
N ILE A 115 0.47 -1.60 -3.03
CA ILE A 115 -0.74 -2.20 -3.63
C ILE A 115 -0.39 -3.28 -4.66
N PRO A 116 0.27 -4.39 -4.25
CA PRO A 116 0.49 -5.54 -5.11
C PRO A 116 -0.83 -6.29 -5.27
N VAL A 117 -1.51 -6.07 -6.40
CA VAL A 117 -2.92 -6.48 -6.60
C VAL A 117 -3.14 -7.97 -6.34
N SER A 118 -2.27 -8.84 -6.87
CA SER A 118 -2.42 -10.29 -6.70
C SER A 118 -1.93 -10.83 -5.34
N GLU A 119 -1.40 -9.97 -4.47
CA GLU A 119 -0.98 -10.32 -3.10
C GLU A 119 -1.91 -9.74 -2.04
N ASP A 120 -3.00 -9.07 -2.43
CA ASP A 120 -3.98 -8.44 -1.55
C ASP A 120 -5.37 -9.00 -1.83
N GLN A 121 -5.91 -9.81 -0.92
CA GLN A 121 -7.19 -10.47 -1.14
C GLN A 121 -8.32 -9.46 -1.40
N GLY A 122 -8.36 -8.34 -0.70
CA GLY A 122 -9.39 -7.33 -0.92
C GLY A 122 -9.26 -6.61 -2.26
N MET A 123 -8.04 -6.45 -2.80
CA MET A 123 -7.83 -5.94 -4.15
C MET A 123 -8.25 -6.97 -5.21
N ILE A 124 -7.92 -8.25 -5.01
CA ILE A 124 -8.38 -9.35 -5.89
C ILE A 124 -9.91 -9.38 -5.95
N ASP A 125 -10.57 -9.30 -4.81
CA ASP A 125 -12.03 -9.30 -4.73
C ASP A 125 -12.63 -8.07 -5.45
N ALA A 126 -12.02 -6.90 -5.31
CA ALA A 126 -12.45 -5.67 -5.98
C ALA A 126 -12.29 -5.74 -7.50
N VAL A 127 -11.19 -6.33 -8.01
CA VAL A 127 -11.00 -6.59 -9.44
C VAL A 127 -12.03 -7.59 -9.95
N THR A 128 -12.22 -8.69 -9.24
CA THR A 128 -13.18 -9.74 -9.61
C THR A 128 -14.61 -9.20 -9.67
N ALA A 129 -14.97 -8.27 -8.79
CA ALA A 129 -16.26 -7.59 -8.79
C ALA A 129 -16.39 -6.47 -9.85
N GLY A 130 -15.32 -6.20 -10.62
CA GLY A 130 -15.29 -5.11 -11.60
C GLY A 130 -15.25 -3.71 -10.97
N ALA A 131 -14.97 -3.60 -9.69
CA ALA A 131 -14.92 -2.35 -8.96
C ALA A 131 -13.56 -1.64 -9.09
N LEU A 132 -12.49 -2.41 -9.36
CA LEU A 132 -11.13 -1.90 -9.52
C LEU A 132 -10.62 -2.22 -10.92
N THR A 133 -10.35 -1.21 -11.71
CA THR A 133 -9.84 -1.31 -13.09
C THR A 133 -8.40 -0.84 -13.18
N ILE A 134 -7.75 -1.08 -14.34
CA ILE A 134 -6.36 -0.62 -14.58
C ILE A 134 -6.27 0.90 -14.45
N GLU A 135 -7.19 1.65 -15.06
CA GLU A 135 -7.22 3.12 -15.00
C GLU A 135 -7.38 3.63 -13.56
N LYS A 136 -8.13 2.90 -12.74
CA LYS A 136 -8.26 3.24 -11.33
C LYS A 136 -6.98 2.95 -10.54
N LEU A 137 -6.31 1.85 -10.86
CA LEU A 137 -5.00 1.52 -10.29
C LEU A 137 -3.96 2.58 -10.68
N GLU A 138 -3.90 3.00 -11.95
CA GLU A 138 -3.03 4.09 -12.42
C GLU A 138 -3.30 5.38 -11.63
N ALA A 139 -4.57 5.76 -11.45
CA ALA A 139 -4.91 6.91 -10.60
C ALA A 139 -4.44 6.76 -9.15
N MET A 140 -4.48 5.54 -8.59
CA MET A 140 -3.97 5.25 -7.26
C MET A 140 -2.44 5.33 -7.20
N THR A 141 -1.74 5.01 -8.28
CA THR A 141 -0.27 5.09 -8.33
C THR A 141 0.24 6.51 -8.26
N CYS A 142 -0.57 7.51 -8.56
CA CYS A 142 -0.20 8.91 -8.32
C CYS A 142 0.16 9.19 -6.85
N VAL A 143 -0.43 8.46 -5.92
CA VAL A 143 -0.32 8.67 -4.47
C VAL A 143 0.20 7.47 -3.69
N CYS A 144 0.36 6.30 -4.33
CA CYS A 144 0.94 5.11 -3.70
C CYS A 144 2.47 5.24 -3.55
N SER A 145 3.08 4.25 -2.92
CA SER A 145 4.52 4.27 -2.65
C SER A 145 5.37 3.72 -3.80
N VAL A 146 4.80 2.95 -4.73
CA VAL A 146 5.60 2.19 -5.72
C VAL A 146 5.16 2.44 -7.16
N GLY A 147 3.92 2.19 -7.50
CA GLY A 147 3.39 2.11 -8.86
C GLY A 147 2.47 0.89 -9.02
N LEU A 148 2.28 0.43 -10.25
CA LEU A 148 1.56 -0.81 -10.54
C LEU A 148 2.40 -2.01 -10.14
N ASP A 149 1.83 -2.90 -9.35
CA ASP A 149 2.56 -4.05 -8.87
C ASP A 149 1.70 -5.30 -8.83
N MET A 150 2.32 -6.44 -9.19
CA MET A 150 1.69 -7.76 -9.21
C MET A 150 0.34 -7.77 -9.93
N LEU A 151 0.24 -7.05 -11.05
CA LEU A 151 -0.97 -6.96 -11.85
C LEU A 151 -1.01 -8.11 -12.85
N ALA A 152 -1.90 -9.06 -12.63
CA ALA A 152 -2.18 -10.13 -13.58
C ALA A 152 -3.06 -9.60 -14.71
N ILE A 153 -2.67 -9.86 -15.96
CA ILE A 153 -3.41 -9.48 -17.17
C ILE A 153 -3.57 -10.69 -18.08
N PRO A 154 -4.52 -10.72 -19.04
CA PRO A 154 -4.62 -11.76 -20.04
C PRO A 154 -3.31 -11.99 -20.80
N GLY A 155 -2.99 -13.26 -21.04
CA GLY A 155 -1.71 -13.64 -21.66
C GLY A 155 -1.56 -13.20 -23.12
N ASP A 156 -2.66 -12.87 -23.78
CA ASP A 156 -2.74 -12.37 -25.15
C ASP A 156 -2.85 -10.83 -25.23
N THR A 157 -2.70 -10.13 -24.11
CA THR A 157 -2.72 -8.67 -24.07
C THR A 157 -1.72 -8.10 -25.09
N PRO A 158 -2.15 -7.22 -26.02
CA PRO A 158 -1.27 -6.66 -27.04
C PRO A 158 -0.07 -5.91 -26.45
N ASN A 159 1.08 -6.05 -27.07
CA ASN A 159 2.29 -5.32 -26.68
C ASN A 159 2.08 -3.78 -26.64
N THR A 160 1.22 -3.27 -27.51
CA THR A 160 0.85 -1.84 -27.53
C THR A 160 0.11 -1.41 -26.27
N THR A 161 -0.76 -2.25 -25.73
CA THR A 161 -1.45 -2.01 -24.46
C THR A 161 -0.48 -2.01 -23.29
N ILE A 162 0.42 -3.01 -23.23
CA ILE A 162 1.46 -3.07 -22.20
C ILE A 162 2.37 -1.84 -22.27
N ALA A 163 2.77 -1.43 -23.48
CA ALA A 163 3.56 -0.22 -23.67
C ALA A 163 2.83 1.05 -23.22
N GLY A 164 1.50 1.12 -23.43
CA GLY A 164 0.66 2.21 -22.95
C GLY A 164 0.67 2.30 -21.42
N ILE A 165 0.43 1.21 -20.71
CA ILE A 165 0.46 1.15 -19.24
C ILE A 165 1.83 1.61 -18.69
N ILE A 166 2.92 1.16 -19.33
CA ILE A 166 4.27 1.59 -18.94
C ILE A 166 4.45 3.10 -19.16
N ALA A 167 3.95 3.63 -20.27
CA ALA A 167 4.05 5.06 -20.59
C ALA A 167 3.25 5.92 -19.60
N ASP A 168 2.07 5.48 -19.20
CA ASP A 168 1.24 6.17 -18.21
C ASP A 168 1.93 6.20 -16.84
N GLU A 169 2.51 5.09 -16.39
CA GLU A 169 3.28 5.06 -15.15
C GLU A 169 4.55 5.93 -15.21
N MET A 170 5.22 6.00 -16.35
CA MET A 170 6.35 6.92 -16.54
C MET A 170 5.89 8.38 -16.43
N ALA A 171 4.76 8.74 -17.05
CA ALA A 171 4.19 10.08 -16.98
C ALA A 171 3.79 10.45 -15.54
N ILE A 172 3.10 9.53 -14.84
CA ILE A 172 2.72 9.69 -13.43
C ILE A 172 3.97 9.91 -12.56
N GLY A 173 5.00 9.10 -12.74
CA GLY A 173 6.26 9.24 -12.00
C GLY A 173 6.92 10.59 -12.24
N MET A 174 7.00 11.01 -13.49
CA MET A 174 7.62 12.28 -13.88
C MET A 174 6.86 13.49 -13.30
N VAL A 175 5.54 13.53 -13.47
CA VAL A 175 4.70 14.66 -13.01
C VAL A 175 4.71 14.76 -11.48
N ASN A 176 4.70 13.64 -10.78
CA ASN A 176 4.67 13.60 -9.32
C ASN A 176 6.08 13.59 -8.69
N GLN A 177 7.14 13.67 -9.50
CA GLN A 177 8.54 13.64 -9.04
C GLN A 177 8.83 12.45 -8.12
N LYS A 178 8.33 11.27 -8.50
CA LYS A 178 8.47 10.03 -7.74
C LYS A 178 8.90 8.89 -8.67
N THR A 179 9.57 7.89 -8.10
CA THR A 179 9.80 6.63 -8.79
C THR A 179 8.50 5.85 -8.88
N THR A 180 8.16 5.39 -10.08
CA THR A 180 7.11 4.40 -10.31
C THR A 180 7.73 3.12 -10.84
N ALA A 181 7.14 1.99 -10.49
CA ALA A 181 7.49 0.67 -11.01
C ALA A 181 6.27 0.05 -11.70
N VAL A 182 6.52 -0.81 -12.68
CA VAL A 182 5.48 -1.58 -13.36
C VAL A 182 5.85 -3.04 -13.31
N ARG A 183 5.08 -3.84 -12.58
CA ARG A 183 5.19 -5.29 -12.54
C ARG A 183 3.88 -5.93 -12.99
N ILE A 184 3.85 -6.30 -14.27
CA ILE A 184 2.71 -6.93 -14.94
C ILE A 184 3.03 -8.40 -15.17
N ILE A 185 2.02 -9.25 -15.01
CA ILE A 185 2.13 -10.70 -15.16
C ILE A 185 1.14 -11.15 -16.24
N PRO A 186 1.56 -11.32 -17.51
CA PRO A 186 0.72 -11.92 -18.54
C PRO A 186 0.48 -13.39 -18.21
N VAL A 187 -0.79 -13.79 -18.06
CA VAL A 187 -1.18 -15.14 -17.67
C VAL A 187 -1.68 -15.90 -18.88
N ILE A 188 -0.82 -16.72 -19.49
CA ILE A 188 -1.13 -17.48 -20.71
C ILE A 188 -2.32 -18.41 -20.47
N GLY A 189 -3.29 -18.38 -21.39
CA GLY A 189 -4.49 -19.25 -21.36
C GLY A 189 -5.54 -18.82 -20.34
N LYS A 190 -5.47 -17.60 -19.85
CA LYS A 190 -6.49 -16.94 -19.03
C LYS A 190 -6.96 -15.67 -19.73
N ASP A 191 -8.26 -15.45 -19.70
CA ASP A 191 -8.95 -14.26 -20.24
C ASP A 191 -9.01 -13.16 -19.18
#